data_924f2c5152a9ebe7a5839ae32da92c1b
#
_entry.id   924f2c5152a9ebe7a5839ae32da92c1b
#
_cell.length_a   1.000
_cell.length_b   1.000
_cell.length_c   1.000
_cell.angle_alpha   90.00
_cell.angle_beta   90.00
_cell.angle_gamma   90.00
#
_symmetry.space_group_name_H-M   'P 1'
#
loop_
_entity.id
_entity.type
_entity.pdbx_description
1 polymer ?
#
loop_
_entity_poly.entity_id
_entity_poly.type
_entity_poly.pdbx_seq_one_letter_code
_entity_poly.pdbx_strand_id
1 'polypeptide(L)'
;MPYRRLPNTDAARIRALKAALKKGQYLEIDTIAYPFALKQKIEFFLPKFEVAITNSKLAKEKQFDNSQKFSEYTKKARLYISHFIQVLNFCIARGELKPSARTFYGLDENSSKVPSLLTEQDLLQWGEKIIAGEQNRISNGGGNPIYCPSIAQIIRPTTRSSRATPATSRLRLPW
;
A
#
# COMPACT_ATOMS: atom_id res chain seq x y z
N MET A 1 27.48 -39.95 24.45
CA MET A 1 26.75 -40.01 23.15
C MET A 1 26.75 -38.64 22.53
N PRO A 2 27.09 -38.46 21.24
CA PRO A 2 27.02 -37.17 20.62
C PRO A 2 25.56 -36.67 20.59
N TYR A 3 25.31 -35.49 21.15
CA TYR A 3 24.00 -34.83 21.16
C TYR A 3 23.59 -34.48 19.73
N ARG A 4 22.63 -35.23 19.16
CA ARG A 4 22.07 -34.88 17.83
C ARG A 4 21.09 -33.75 17.99
N ARG A 5 21.45 -32.58 17.51
CA ARG A 5 20.52 -31.44 17.42
C ARG A 5 19.43 -31.78 16.40
N LEU A 6 18.19 -31.63 16.81
CA LEU A 6 17.05 -31.70 15.89
C LEU A 6 17.11 -30.57 14.87
N PRO A 7 16.62 -30.76 13.62
CA PRO A 7 16.57 -29.74 12.63
C PRO A 7 15.66 -28.58 13.10
N ASN A 8 16.24 -27.40 13.27
CA ASN A 8 15.56 -26.22 13.80
C ASN A 8 15.09 -25.23 12.73
N THR A 9 15.53 -25.40 11.49
CA THR A 9 15.08 -24.56 10.35
C THR A 9 14.18 -25.39 9.43
N ASP A 10 13.26 -24.70 8.75
CA ASP A 10 12.34 -25.36 7.82
C ASP A 10 13.10 -26.06 6.68
N ALA A 11 14.15 -25.47 6.17
CA ALA A 11 15.01 -26.08 5.15
C ALA A 11 15.70 -27.36 5.67
N ALA A 12 16.14 -27.37 6.93
CA ALA A 12 16.73 -28.54 7.55
C ALA A 12 15.68 -29.64 7.79
N ARG A 13 14.46 -29.26 8.20
CA ARG A 13 13.32 -30.19 8.36
C ARG A 13 12.94 -30.86 7.05
N ILE A 14 12.82 -30.08 5.96
CA ILE A 14 12.55 -30.63 4.62
C ILE A 14 13.65 -31.59 4.20
N ARG A 15 14.91 -31.23 4.36
CA ARG A 15 16.04 -32.12 4.00
C ARG A 15 16.00 -33.40 4.79
N ALA A 16 15.72 -33.35 6.10
CA ALA A 16 15.60 -34.54 6.95
C ALA A 16 14.45 -35.47 6.51
N LEU A 17 13.27 -34.89 6.21
CA LEU A 17 12.10 -35.63 5.73
C LEU A 17 12.38 -36.29 4.36
N LYS A 18 12.98 -35.54 3.41
CA LYS A 18 13.40 -36.08 2.10
C LYS A 18 14.41 -37.23 2.25
N ALA A 19 15.39 -37.05 3.14
CA ALA A 19 16.38 -38.09 3.39
C ALA A 19 15.75 -39.37 4.02
N ALA A 20 14.78 -39.19 4.92
CA ALA A 20 14.04 -40.30 5.49
C ALA A 20 13.24 -41.08 4.41
N LEU A 21 12.50 -40.36 3.56
CA LEU A 21 11.75 -40.96 2.44
C LEU A 21 12.67 -41.71 1.48
N LYS A 22 13.78 -41.07 1.06
CA LYS A 22 14.76 -41.68 0.15
C LYS A 22 15.30 -42.98 0.72
N LYS A 23 15.69 -43.00 1.98
CA LYS A 23 16.14 -44.24 2.64
C LYS A 23 15.04 -45.31 2.69
N GLY A 24 13.81 -44.92 3.00
CA GLY A 24 12.68 -45.86 3.04
C GLY A 24 12.25 -46.40 1.66
N GLN A 25 12.73 -45.87 0.55
CA GLN A 25 12.49 -46.40 -0.80
C GLN A 25 13.40 -47.62 -1.13
N TYR A 26 14.60 -47.67 -0.53
CA TYR A 26 15.63 -48.66 -0.85
C TYR A 26 15.72 -49.80 0.18
N LEU A 27 15.00 -49.68 1.28
CA LEU A 27 15.05 -50.69 2.37
C LEU A 27 13.74 -51.48 2.39
N GLU A 28 13.84 -52.75 2.65
CA GLU A 28 12.67 -53.60 2.94
C GLU A 28 11.94 -53.11 4.19
N ILE A 29 10.63 -53.37 4.27
CA ILE A 29 9.76 -52.84 5.34
C ILE A 29 10.29 -53.21 6.74
N ASP A 30 10.88 -54.35 6.89
CA ASP A 30 11.40 -54.85 8.18
C ASP A 30 12.76 -54.24 8.55
N THR A 31 13.47 -53.61 7.62
CA THR A 31 14.79 -52.99 7.85
C THR A 31 14.73 -51.47 8.02
N ILE A 32 13.54 -50.87 7.84
CA ILE A 32 13.35 -49.44 8.02
C ILE A 32 13.37 -49.11 9.50
N ALA A 33 14.19 -48.08 9.87
CA ALA A 33 14.36 -47.64 11.26
C ALA A 33 13.13 -46.93 11.86
N TYR A 34 12.00 -46.84 11.15
CA TYR A 34 10.75 -46.21 11.58
C TYR A 34 9.52 -46.94 11.01
N PRO A 35 8.34 -46.88 11.68
CA PRO A 35 7.14 -47.59 11.27
C PRO A 35 6.64 -47.15 9.88
N PHE A 36 6.10 -48.12 9.11
CA PHE A 36 5.54 -47.86 7.77
C PHE A 36 4.45 -46.77 7.79
N ALA A 37 3.62 -46.76 8.83
CA ALA A 37 2.60 -45.70 9.01
C ALA A 37 3.22 -44.27 9.08
N LEU A 38 4.44 -44.15 9.61
CA LEU A 38 5.14 -42.86 9.63
C LEU A 38 5.64 -42.46 8.22
N LYS A 39 6.08 -43.44 7.42
CA LYS A 39 6.46 -43.21 6.01
C LYS A 39 5.29 -42.58 5.24
N GLN A 40 4.10 -43.20 5.33
CA GLN A 40 2.90 -42.66 4.66
C GLN A 40 2.53 -41.23 5.13
N LYS A 41 2.65 -41.00 6.44
CA LYS A 41 2.42 -39.66 6.98
C LYS A 41 3.41 -38.63 6.42
N ILE A 42 4.69 -38.99 6.27
CA ILE A 42 5.71 -38.07 5.70
C ILE A 42 5.43 -37.82 4.21
N GLU A 43 5.08 -38.85 3.43
CA GLU A 43 4.73 -38.76 2.02
C GLU A 43 3.56 -37.76 1.79
N PHE A 44 2.55 -37.84 2.65
CA PHE A 44 1.40 -36.93 2.57
C PHE A 44 1.70 -35.54 3.10
N PHE A 45 2.51 -35.40 4.13
CA PHE A 45 2.80 -34.14 4.81
C PHE A 45 3.82 -33.27 4.05
N LEU A 46 4.87 -33.91 3.49
CA LEU A 46 6.00 -33.20 2.90
C LEU A 46 5.59 -32.19 1.78
N PRO A 47 4.75 -32.57 0.79
CA PRO A 47 4.32 -31.63 -0.24
C PRO A 47 3.54 -30.44 0.34
N LYS A 48 2.67 -30.70 1.31
CA LYS A 48 1.89 -29.64 1.98
C LYS A 48 2.79 -28.68 2.75
N PHE A 49 3.81 -29.22 3.41
CA PHE A 49 4.79 -28.44 4.16
C PHE A 49 5.63 -27.54 3.22
N GLU A 50 6.06 -28.05 2.08
CA GLU A 50 6.78 -27.27 1.06
C GLU A 50 5.92 -26.12 0.50
N VAL A 51 4.65 -26.40 0.19
CA VAL A 51 3.70 -25.38 -0.27
C VAL A 51 3.47 -24.31 0.81
N ALA A 52 3.28 -24.73 2.07
CA ALA A 52 3.08 -23.79 3.18
C ALA A 52 4.29 -22.86 3.38
N ILE A 53 5.51 -23.38 3.27
CA ILE A 53 6.74 -22.56 3.34
C ILE A 53 6.82 -21.58 2.17
N THR A 54 6.51 -22.04 0.96
CA THR A 54 6.50 -21.17 -0.23
C THR A 54 5.48 -20.05 -0.08
N ASN A 55 4.27 -20.37 0.35
CA ASN A 55 3.22 -19.38 0.60
C ASN A 55 3.62 -18.38 1.70
N SER A 56 4.27 -18.85 2.77
CA SER A 56 4.78 -17.97 3.83
C SER A 56 5.85 -17.01 3.32
N LYS A 57 6.74 -17.44 2.44
CA LYS A 57 7.75 -16.57 1.81
C LYS A 57 7.09 -15.51 0.93
N LEU A 58 6.17 -15.92 0.05
CA LEU A 58 5.44 -15.00 -0.81
C LEU A 58 4.62 -13.98 -0.02
N ALA A 59 4.01 -14.40 1.10
CA ALA A 59 3.28 -13.49 1.97
C ALA A 59 4.21 -12.44 2.61
N LYS A 60 5.40 -12.84 3.04
CA LYS A 60 6.41 -11.92 3.59
C LYS A 60 6.92 -10.92 2.55
N GLU A 61 7.19 -11.37 1.32
CA GLU A 61 7.58 -10.50 0.22
C GLU A 61 6.49 -9.47 -0.08
N LYS A 62 5.24 -9.89 -0.20
CA LYS A 62 4.10 -8.98 -0.38
C LYS A 62 3.95 -7.97 0.77
N GLN A 63 4.15 -8.42 2.00
CA GLN A 63 4.12 -7.54 3.17
C GLN A 63 5.23 -6.48 3.10
N PHE A 64 6.43 -6.88 2.71
CA PHE A 64 7.56 -5.96 2.55
C PHE A 64 7.28 -4.91 1.47
N ASP A 65 6.82 -5.33 0.27
CA ASP A 65 6.47 -4.43 -0.82
C ASP A 65 5.36 -3.45 -0.44
N ASN A 66 4.33 -3.93 0.27
CA ASN A 66 3.26 -3.08 0.74
C ASN A 66 3.76 -2.05 1.77
N SER A 67 4.65 -2.46 2.67
CA SER A 67 5.24 -1.55 3.65
C SER A 67 6.10 -0.47 3.01
N GLN A 68 6.86 -0.82 1.97
CA GLN A 68 7.63 0.18 1.18
C GLN A 68 6.69 1.18 0.50
N LYS A 69 5.69 0.71 -0.24
CA LYS A 69 4.70 1.56 -0.91
C LYS A 69 4.00 2.49 0.08
N PHE A 70 3.58 1.96 1.22
CA PHE A 70 2.96 2.74 2.28
C PHE A 70 3.89 3.85 2.79
N SER A 71 5.15 3.54 3.04
CA SER A 71 6.16 4.54 3.44
C SER A 71 6.34 5.63 2.38
N GLU A 72 6.36 5.27 1.10
CA GLU A 72 6.46 6.25 0.00
C GLU A 72 5.22 7.16 -0.08
N TYR A 73 4.02 6.59 0.03
CA TYR A 73 2.78 7.37 0.03
C TYR A 73 2.71 8.32 1.23
N THR A 74 3.10 7.86 2.40
CA THR A 74 3.16 8.69 3.61
C THR A 74 4.12 9.86 3.45
N LYS A 75 5.32 9.63 2.89
CA LYS A 75 6.29 10.69 2.59
C LYS A 75 5.74 11.70 1.58
N LYS A 76 5.10 11.23 0.51
CA LYS A 76 4.48 12.09 -0.51
C LYS A 76 3.34 12.91 0.07
N ALA A 77 2.45 12.30 0.86
CA ALA A 77 1.35 13.00 1.51
C ALA A 77 1.86 14.13 2.42
N ARG A 78 2.86 13.84 3.25
CA ARG A 78 3.50 14.84 4.13
C ARG A 78 4.07 16.01 3.32
N LEU A 79 4.77 15.71 2.23
CA LEU A 79 5.34 16.73 1.35
C LEU A 79 4.25 17.59 0.73
N TYR A 80 3.18 17.00 0.22
CA TYR A 80 2.11 17.73 -0.45
C TYR A 80 1.32 18.62 0.49
N ILE A 81 0.98 18.13 1.68
CA ILE A 81 0.30 18.91 2.70
C ILE A 81 1.17 20.09 3.14
N SER A 82 2.44 19.85 3.45
CA SER A 82 3.40 20.88 3.83
C SER A 82 3.56 21.93 2.72
N HIS A 83 3.71 21.50 1.48
CA HIS A 83 3.87 22.37 0.33
C HIS A 83 2.61 23.25 0.08
N PHE A 84 1.41 22.67 0.20
CA PHE A 84 0.17 23.44 0.08
C PHE A 84 0.11 24.57 1.11
N ILE A 85 0.39 24.29 2.37
CA ILE A 85 0.36 25.29 3.42
C ILE A 85 1.42 26.38 3.18
N GLN A 86 2.60 26.03 2.68
CA GLN A 86 3.62 27.01 2.31
C GLN A 86 3.16 27.88 1.14
N VAL A 87 2.56 27.31 0.09
CA VAL A 87 2.00 28.07 -1.04
C VAL A 87 0.91 29.03 -0.56
N LEU A 88 -0.01 28.57 0.29
CA LEU A 88 -1.01 29.42 0.93
C LEU A 88 -0.36 30.61 1.66
N ASN A 89 0.68 30.35 2.44
CA ASN A 89 1.42 31.39 3.15
C ASN A 89 2.07 32.40 2.19
N PHE A 90 2.64 31.93 1.07
CA PHE A 90 3.21 32.80 0.04
C PHE A 90 2.15 33.64 -0.67
N CYS A 91 0.97 33.09 -0.98
CA CYS A 91 -0.15 33.86 -1.57
C CYS A 91 -0.62 34.97 -0.62
N ILE A 92 -0.65 34.70 0.69
CA ILE A 92 -0.98 35.73 1.71
C ILE A 92 0.13 36.78 1.80
N ALA A 93 1.40 36.36 1.81
CA ALA A 93 2.54 37.31 1.87
C ALA A 93 2.62 38.22 0.66
N ARG A 94 2.19 37.75 -0.53
CA ARG A 94 2.11 38.54 -1.75
C ARG A 94 0.87 39.44 -1.85
N GLY A 95 -0.05 39.34 -0.89
CA GLY A 95 -1.30 40.10 -0.89
C GLY A 95 -2.38 39.56 -1.85
N GLU A 96 -2.18 38.36 -2.43
CA GLU A 96 -3.15 37.73 -3.31
C GLU A 96 -4.35 37.15 -2.52
N LEU A 97 -4.14 36.80 -1.27
CA LEU A 97 -5.15 36.31 -0.33
C LEU A 97 -5.08 37.06 1.00
N LYS A 98 -6.23 37.23 1.63
CA LYS A 98 -6.31 37.80 2.98
C LYS A 98 -5.84 36.78 4.02
N PRO A 99 -5.24 37.18 5.16
CA PRO A 99 -4.87 36.27 6.25
C PRO A 99 -6.03 35.40 6.74
N SER A 100 -7.27 35.93 6.72
CA SER A 100 -8.48 35.20 7.07
C SER A 100 -8.75 33.97 6.20
N ALA A 101 -8.12 33.84 5.02
CA ALA A 101 -8.23 32.63 4.19
C ALA A 101 -7.71 31.37 4.90
N ARG A 102 -6.86 31.52 5.90
CA ARG A 102 -6.35 30.39 6.69
C ARG A 102 -7.42 29.69 7.51
N THR A 103 -8.45 30.40 7.94
CA THR A 103 -9.54 29.85 8.77
C THR A 103 -10.33 28.77 8.03
N PHE A 104 -10.42 28.85 6.69
CA PHE A 104 -11.06 27.80 5.89
C PHE A 104 -10.40 26.43 6.05
N TYR A 105 -9.11 26.41 6.34
CA TYR A 105 -8.34 25.18 6.53
C TYR A 105 -8.13 24.83 8.00
N GLY A 106 -8.73 25.59 8.93
CA GLY A 106 -8.54 25.41 10.36
C GLY A 106 -7.13 25.79 10.84
N LEU A 107 -6.47 26.69 10.13
CA LEU A 107 -5.19 27.28 10.50
C LEU A 107 -5.41 28.64 11.20
N ASP A 108 -4.50 28.98 12.11
CA ASP A 108 -4.52 30.28 12.80
C ASP A 108 -4.15 31.40 11.79
N GLU A 109 -4.92 32.50 11.80
CA GLU A 109 -4.70 33.66 10.93
C GLU A 109 -3.31 34.29 11.13
N ASN A 110 -2.84 34.31 12.36
CA ASN A 110 -1.62 35.01 12.76
C ASN A 110 -0.37 34.12 12.72
N SER A 111 -0.52 32.85 12.40
CA SER A 111 0.58 31.89 12.44
C SER A 111 0.91 31.36 11.03
N SER A 112 2.15 31.55 10.56
CA SER A 112 2.65 30.96 9.32
C SER A 112 3.20 29.54 9.50
N LYS A 113 3.05 28.95 10.68
CA LYS A 113 3.62 27.63 10.98
C LYS A 113 2.87 26.52 10.25
N VAL A 114 3.63 25.55 9.76
CA VAL A 114 3.08 24.28 9.26
C VAL A 114 2.75 23.40 10.47
N PRO A 115 1.56 22.81 10.55
CA PRO A 115 1.20 21.93 11.65
C PRO A 115 2.05 20.67 11.68
N SER A 116 2.04 19.98 12.83
CA SER A 116 2.70 18.69 12.94
C SER A 116 2.04 17.67 12.01
N LEU A 117 2.87 16.96 11.24
CA LEU A 117 2.45 15.90 10.30
C LEU A 117 3.19 14.60 10.63
N LEU A 118 3.35 14.31 11.93
CA LEU A 118 4.17 13.18 12.38
C LEU A 118 3.42 11.86 12.25
N THR A 119 2.16 11.83 12.64
CA THR A 119 1.36 10.60 12.61
C THR A 119 0.59 10.45 11.30
N GLU A 120 0.21 9.22 10.97
CA GLU A 120 -0.65 8.92 9.82
C GLU A 120 -2.03 9.57 9.97
N GLN A 121 -2.53 9.60 11.21
CA GLN A 121 -3.81 10.22 11.53
C GLN A 121 -3.78 11.73 11.30
N ASP A 122 -2.67 12.40 11.64
CA ASP A 122 -2.48 13.83 11.32
C ASP A 122 -2.53 14.07 9.82
N LEU A 123 -1.87 13.21 9.02
CA LEU A 123 -1.85 13.33 7.57
C LEU A 123 -3.25 13.20 6.96
N LEU A 124 -4.05 12.24 7.42
CA LEU A 124 -5.42 12.06 6.97
C LEU A 124 -6.29 13.27 7.33
N GLN A 125 -6.26 13.70 8.59
CA GLN A 125 -7.04 14.84 9.06
C GLN A 125 -6.68 16.14 8.34
N TRP A 126 -5.38 16.41 8.14
CA TRP A 126 -4.95 17.60 7.44
C TRP A 126 -5.26 17.52 5.94
N GLY A 127 -5.18 16.35 5.33
CA GLY A 127 -5.61 16.13 3.95
C GLY A 127 -7.08 16.46 3.75
N GLU A 128 -7.96 15.96 4.62
CA GLU A 128 -9.41 16.25 4.60
C GLU A 128 -9.70 17.73 4.84
N LYS A 129 -9.06 18.35 5.84
CA LYS A 129 -9.22 19.79 6.12
C LYS A 129 -8.82 20.66 4.94
N ILE A 130 -7.73 20.34 4.24
CA ILE A 130 -7.29 21.08 3.07
C ILE A 130 -8.30 20.96 1.93
N ILE A 131 -8.78 19.74 1.64
CA ILE A 131 -9.75 19.52 0.56
C ILE A 131 -11.06 20.24 0.86
N ALA A 132 -11.62 20.04 2.04
CA ALA A 132 -12.86 20.69 2.47
C ALA A 132 -12.72 22.23 2.54
N GLY A 133 -11.59 22.69 3.07
CA GLY A 133 -11.28 24.10 3.20
C GLY A 133 -11.18 24.80 1.83
N GLU A 134 -10.54 24.17 0.86
CA GLU A 134 -10.41 24.73 -0.49
C GLU A 134 -11.77 24.76 -1.21
N GLN A 135 -12.59 23.73 -1.06
CA GLN A 135 -13.96 23.71 -1.59
C GLN A 135 -14.80 24.85 -0.98
N ASN A 136 -14.73 25.01 0.34
CA ASN A 136 -15.46 26.07 1.05
C ASN A 136 -14.97 27.47 0.62
N ARG A 137 -13.65 27.67 0.50
CA ARG A 137 -13.08 28.94 0.07
C ARG A 137 -13.56 29.33 -1.33
N ILE A 138 -13.53 28.41 -2.28
CA ILE A 138 -13.98 28.63 -3.67
C ILE A 138 -15.48 28.93 -3.69
N SER A 139 -16.30 28.17 -2.97
CA SER A 139 -17.75 28.34 -2.91
C SER A 139 -18.16 29.70 -2.32
N ASN A 140 -17.34 30.26 -1.42
CA ASN A 140 -17.55 31.58 -0.82
C ASN A 140 -16.93 32.73 -1.63
N GLY A 141 -16.68 32.51 -2.93
CA GLY A 141 -16.15 33.54 -3.82
C GLY A 141 -14.67 33.82 -3.65
N GLY A 142 -13.92 32.92 -3.08
CA GLY A 142 -12.47 33.06 -2.83
C GLY A 142 -11.57 32.98 -4.07
N GLY A 143 -12.10 33.14 -5.28
CA GLY A 143 -11.33 33.14 -6.51
C GLY A 143 -10.89 31.78 -7.01
N ASN A 144 -9.86 31.73 -7.84
CA ASN A 144 -9.35 30.48 -8.41
C ASN A 144 -8.72 29.58 -7.35
N PRO A 145 -8.70 28.25 -7.59
CA PRO A 145 -8.01 27.31 -6.72
C PRO A 145 -6.55 27.72 -6.51
N ILE A 146 -6.08 27.55 -5.28
CA ILE A 146 -4.65 27.70 -4.98
C ILE A 146 -3.92 26.64 -5.80
N TYR A 147 -3.18 27.10 -6.82
CA TYR A 147 -2.53 26.20 -7.75
C TYR A 147 -1.31 25.56 -7.08
N CYS A 148 -1.52 24.36 -6.57
CA CYS A 148 -0.44 23.44 -6.28
C CYS A 148 -0.56 22.27 -7.26
N PRO A 149 0.39 22.07 -8.18
CA PRO A 149 0.35 20.98 -9.18
C PRO A 149 0.10 19.60 -8.56
N SER A 150 0.55 19.43 -7.33
CA SER A 150 0.44 18.19 -6.56
C SER A 150 -0.99 17.92 -6.05
N ILE A 151 -1.74 18.96 -5.70
CA ILE A 151 -3.12 18.83 -5.17
C ILE A 151 -4.13 18.70 -6.30
N ALA A 152 -3.87 19.30 -7.45
CA ALA A 152 -4.71 19.11 -8.64
C ALA A 152 -4.83 17.63 -9.04
N GLN A 153 -3.86 16.79 -8.68
CA GLN A 153 -3.91 15.34 -8.90
C GLN A 153 -4.73 14.61 -7.83
N ILE A 154 -4.80 15.14 -6.60
CA ILE A 154 -5.56 14.55 -5.48
C ILE A 154 -7.04 14.94 -5.58
N ILE A 155 -7.33 16.17 -6.02
CA ILE A 155 -8.71 16.71 -6.11
C ILE A 155 -9.43 16.26 -7.39
N ARG A 156 -8.74 15.71 -8.38
CA ARG A 156 -9.42 15.12 -9.52
C ARG A 156 -10.16 13.86 -9.02
N PRO A 157 -11.51 13.92 -8.84
CA PRO A 157 -12.26 12.71 -8.67
C PRO A 157 -11.95 11.83 -9.88
N THR A 158 -11.73 10.57 -9.67
CA THR A 158 -11.64 9.55 -10.72
C THR A 158 -13.05 9.40 -11.33
N THR A 159 -13.55 10.45 -11.95
CA THR A 159 -14.65 10.33 -12.88
C THR A 159 -14.06 9.67 -14.12
N ARG A 160 -14.03 8.36 -14.06
CA ARG A 160 -13.94 7.48 -15.22
C ARG A 160 -15.14 7.83 -16.09
N SER A 161 -14.97 8.84 -16.93
CA SER A 161 -15.92 9.17 -17.98
C SER A 161 -15.95 7.98 -18.92
N SER A 162 -16.93 7.13 -18.73
CA SER A 162 -17.43 6.23 -19.75
C SER A 162 -18.09 7.11 -20.83
N ARG A 163 -17.28 7.72 -21.67
CA ARG A 163 -17.75 8.29 -22.93
C ARG A 163 -18.04 7.11 -23.84
N ALA A 164 -19.26 6.60 -23.76
CA ALA A 164 -19.88 5.84 -24.81
C ALA A 164 -20.00 6.77 -26.03
N THR A 165 -19.20 6.52 -27.06
CA THR A 165 -19.38 7.09 -28.37
C THR A 165 -20.66 6.54 -28.97
N PRO A 166 -21.64 7.36 -29.36
CA PRO A 166 -22.75 6.87 -30.17
C PRO A 166 -22.24 6.65 -31.60
N ALA A 167 -22.20 5.40 -32.01
CA ALA A 167 -22.01 5.02 -33.40
C ALA A 167 -23.27 5.39 -34.20
N THR A 168 -23.24 6.52 -34.86
CA THR A 168 -24.21 6.85 -35.91
C THR A 168 -23.62 6.46 -37.27
N SER A 169 -23.77 5.21 -37.64
CA SER A 169 -23.64 4.74 -38.99
C SER A 169 -24.90 5.08 -39.79
N ARG A 170 -24.89 6.19 -40.50
CA ARG A 170 -25.83 6.44 -41.59
C ARG A 170 -25.30 5.76 -42.84
N LEU A 171 -25.80 4.58 -43.12
CA LEU A 171 -25.76 3.98 -44.45
C LEU A 171 -26.56 4.84 -45.43
N ARG A 172 -25.90 5.53 -46.35
CA ARG A 172 -26.52 6.02 -47.57
C ARG A 172 -26.26 4.97 -48.65
N LEU A 173 -27.31 4.38 -49.16
CA LEU A 173 -27.33 3.59 -50.37
C LEU A 173 -27.28 4.55 -51.58
N PRO A 174 -26.48 4.23 -52.58
CA PRO A 174 -26.56 4.89 -53.89
C PRO A 174 -27.55 4.18 -54.79
N TRP A 175 -28.19 4.94 -55.60
CA TRP A 175 -28.96 4.59 -56.75
C TRP A 175 -28.11 3.98 -57.83
#